data_92f48df6ff85a8498f9324934c39f5f9
#
_entry.id   92f48df6ff85a8498f9324934c39f5f9
#
_cell.length_a   1.000
_cell.length_b   1.000
_cell.length_c   1.000
_cell.angle_alpha   90.00
_cell.angle_beta   90.00
_cell.angle_gamma   90.00
#
_symmetry.space_group_name_H-M   'P 1'
#
loop_
_entity.id
_entity.type
_entity.pdbx_description
1 polymer ?
#
loop_
_entity_poly.entity_id
_entity_poly.type
_entity_poly.pdbx_seq_one_letter_code
_entity_poly.pdbx_strand_id
1 'polypeptide(L)'
;MKYKIEKNTVQETLIIPLYARKVCSELYPNLYRDETAVRLIDEIDYDFSEAEKNSRGLMQRFGSLEVAMRQGDLAFEVQDYLKGHPNAAVVNLGCGLDSTGRSCDNGSCKIYNLDLSLIHISEPTRRS
;
A
#
# COMPACT_ATOMS: atom_id res chain seq x y z
N MET A 1 18.94 8.77 -2.20
CA MET A 1 19.05 8.18 -0.83
C MET A 1 18.01 7.08 -0.69
N LYS A 2 18.44 5.91 -0.28
CA LYS A 2 17.52 4.78 -0.04
C LYS A 2 17.18 4.70 1.44
N TYR A 3 15.94 4.32 1.73
CA TYR A 3 15.46 4.11 3.10
C TYR A 3 15.92 2.75 3.60
N LYS A 4 16.62 2.74 4.73
CA LYS A 4 17.05 1.49 5.37
C LYS A 4 15.94 0.91 6.24
N ILE A 5 15.75 -0.39 6.14
CA ILE A 5 14.79 -1.14 6.95
C ILE A 5 15.57 -2.03 7.93
N GLU A 6 15.25 -1.91 9.20
CA GLU A 6 15.83 -2.75 10.24
C GLU A 6 15.14 -4.13 10.26
N LYS A 7 15.95 -5.17 10.20
CA LYS A 7 15.44 -6.54 10.30
C LYS A 7 14.87 -6.83 11.69
N ASN A 8 13.89 -7.71 11.74
CA ASN A 8 13.19 -8.13 12.97
C ASN A 8 12.50 -6.98 13.72
N THR A 9 12.05 -5.97 12.99
CA THR A 9 11.29 -4.84 13.53
C THR A 9 9.90 -4.77 12.88
N VAL A 10 9.04 -3.92 13.43
CA VAL A 10 7.74 -3.61 12.82
C VAL A 10 7.90 -3.07 11.39
N GLN A 11 9.01 -2.38 11.12
CA GLN A 11 9.31 -1.86 9.80
C GLN A 11 9.40 -2.97 8.74
N GLU A 12 10.01 -4.10 9.09
CA GLU A 12 10.12 -5.24 8.17
C GLU A 12 8.74 -5.81 7.78
N THR A 13 7.77 -5.78 8.69
CA THR A 13 6.42 -6.27 8.40
C THR A 13 5.66 -5.39 7.40
N LEU A 14 6.05 -4.14 7.24
CA LEU A 14 5.44 -3.22 6.28
C LEU A 14 5.84 -3.49 4.83
N ILE A 15 7.05 -4.01 4.63
CA ILE A 15 7.57 -4.23 3.28
C ILE A 15 6.99 -5.48 2.63
N ILE A 16 6.52 -6.46 3.40
CA ILE A 16 5.93 -7.70 2.87
C ILE A 16 4.67 -7.40 2.04
N PRO A 17 3.65 -6.70 2.57
CA PRO A 17 2.49 -6.32 1.77
C PRO A 17 2.84 -5.37 0.61
N LEU A 18 3.79 -4.47 0.82
CA LEU A 18 4.25 -3.55 -0.23
C LEU A 18 4.85 -4.31 -1.41
N TYR A 19 5.72 -5.28 -1.12
CA TYR A 19 6.34 -6.13 -2.13
C TYR A 19 5.29 -6.98 -2.85
N ALA A 20 4.31 -7.52 -2.12
CA ALA A 20 3.20 -8.27 -2.71
C ALA A 20 2.40 -7.41 -3.71
N ARG A 21 2.13 -6.15 -3.38
CA ARG A 21 1.46 -5.22 -4.29
C ARG A 21 2.30 -4.90 -5.53
N LYS A 22 3.61 -4.72 -5.36
CA LYS A 22 4.53 -4.56 -6.49
C LYS A 22 4.45 -5.76 -7.43
N VAL A 23 4.60 -6.97 -6.90
CA VAL A 23 4.56 -8.21 -7.69
C VAL A 23 3.23 -8.36 -8.41
N CYS A 24 2.12 -8.10 -7.73
CA CYS A 24 0.79 -8.15 -8.33
C CYS A 24 0.64 -7.13 -9.47
N SER A 25 1.16 -5.92 -9.30
CA SER A 25 1.13 -4.88 -10.33
C SER A 25 1.92 -5.27 -11.57
N GLU A 26 3.01 -6.01 -11.40
CA GLU A 26 3.86 -6.47 -12.50
C GLU A 26 3.26 -7.70 -13.21
N LEU A 27 2.68 -8.63 -12.45
CA LEU A 27 2.12 -9.87 -13.01
C LEU A 27 0.72 -9.69 -13.60
N TYR A 28 -0.09 -8.82 -13.00
CA TYR A 28 -1.49 -8.64 -13.36
C TYR A 28 -1.86 -7.17 -13.58
N PRO A 29 -1.17 -6.45 -14.47
CA PRO A 29 -1.33 -5.00 -14.60
C PRO A 29 -2.73 -4.57 -15.04
N ASN A 30 -3.50 -5.46 -15.65
CA ASN A 30 -4.88 -5.19 -16.07
C ASN A 30 -5.91 -5.37 -14.94
N LEU A 31 -5.55 -6.07 -13.87
CA LEU A 31 -6.42 -6.31 -12.72
C LEU A 31 -6.09 -5.38 -11.55
N TYR A 32 -4.82 -5.09 -11.37
CA TYR A 32 -4.34 -4.30 -10.27
C TYR A 32 -3.06 -3.57 -10.64
N ARG A 33 -2.98 -2.30 -10.31
CA ARG A 33 -1.79 -1.50 -10.56
C ARG A 33 -1.56 -0.50 -9.43
N ASP A 34 -0.44 -0.67 -8.76
CA ASP A 34 0.01 0.22 -7.68
C ASP A 34 1.41 0.74 -8.00
N GLU A 35 1.46 1.84 -8.75
CA GLU A 35 2.73 2.48 -9.14
C GLU A 35 3.50 3.01 -7.94
N THR A 36 2.79 3.39 -6.87
CA THR A 36 3.43 3.82 -5.63
C THR A 36 4.21 2.68 -4.99
N ALA A 37 3.63 1.48 -4.93
CA ALA A 37 4.33 0.30 -4.40
C ALA A 37 5.57 -0.03 -5.24
N VAL A 38 5.45 0.00 -6.56
CA VAL A 38 6.59 -0.26 -7.46
C VAL A 38 7.72 0.74 -7.19
N ARG A 39 7.40 2.02 -7.12
CA ARG A 39 8.39 3.07 -6.87
C ARG A 39 9.02 2.95 -5.48
N LEU A 40 8.22 2.74 -4.44
CA LEU A 40 8.72 2.69 -3.07
C LEU A 40 9.67 1.51 -2.84
N ILE A 41 9.41 0.36 -3.46
CA ILE A 41 10.32 -0.80 -3.36
C ILE A 41 11.71 -0.43 -3.90
N ASP A 42 11.79 0.35 -4.96
CA ASP A 42 13.07 0.80 -5.52
C ASP A 42 13.81 1.80 -4.61
N GLU A 43 13.07 2.52 -3.77
CA GLU A 43 13.62 3.50 -2.81
C GLU A 43 14.02 2.87 -1.47
N ILE A 44 13.70 1.61 -1.22
CA ILE A 44 13.99 0.91 0.03
C ILE A 44 15.29 0.11 -0.12
N ASP A 45 16.20 0.31 0.85
CA ASP A 45 17.43 -0.47 0.98
C ASP A 45 17.18 -1.72 1.83
N TYR A 46 16.74 -2.78 1.17
CA TYR A 46 16.45 -4.07 1.77
C TYR A 46 16.73 -5.19 0.77
N ASP A 47 17.19 -6.31 1.24
CA ASP A 47 17.44 -7.49 0.40
C ASP A 47 16.13 -8.26 0.14
N PHE A 48 15.56 -8.07 -1.05
CA PHE A 48 14.34 -8.72 -1.49
C PHE A 48 14.56 -10.10 -2.15
N SER A 49 15.78 -10.64 -2.15
CA SER A 49 16.08 -11.88 -2.86
C SER A 49 15.26 -13.07 -2.37
N GLU A 50 15.03 -13.18 -1.06
CA GLU A 50 14.18 -14.22 -0.49
C GLU A 50 12.70 -14.02 -0.88
N ALA A 51 12.20 -12.79 -0.81
CA ALA A 51 10.85 -12.46 -1.23
C ALA A 51 10.64 -12.71 -2.73
N GLU A 52 11.62 -12.39 -3.56
CA GLU A 52 11.58 -12.67 -5.00
C GLU A 52 11.52 -14.16 -5.27
N LYS A 53 12.36 -14.95 -4.60
CA LYS A 53 12.35 -16.41 -4.72
C LYS A 53 10.99 -16.99 -4.32
N ASN A 54 10.43 -16.53 -3.21
CA ASN A 54 9.14 -16.99 -2.70
C ASN A 54 7.98 -16.56 -3.61
N SER A 55 8.06 -15.39 -4.25
CA SER A 55 7.01 -14.87 -5.13
C SER A 55 6.78 -15.72 -6.38
N ARG A 56 7.73 -16.57 -6.75
CA ARG A 56 7.61 -17.52 -7.86
C ARG A 56 6.73 -18.71 -7.53
N GLY A 57 6.47 -18.99 -6.25
CA GLY A 57 5.59 -20.07 -5.82
C GLY A 57 4.12 -19.75 -6.07
N LEU A 58 3.33 -20.80 -6.40
CA LEU A 58 1.90 -20.66 -6.66
C LEU A 58 1.14 -20.05 -5.47
N MET A 59 1.44 -20.51 -4.25
CA MET A 59 0.83 -20.02 -3.02
C MET A 59 1.13 -18.54 -2.79
N GLN A 60 2.34 -18.10 -3.07
CA GLN A 60 2.73 -16.69 -2.91
C GLN A 60 2.09 -15.80 -3.96
N ARG A 61 1.95 -16.27 -5.19
CA ARG A 61 1.23 -15.54 -6.24
C ARG A 61 -0.23 -15.35 -5.88
N PHE A 62 -0.86 -16.39 -5.35
CA PHE A 62 -2.25 -16.34 -4.90
C PHE A 62 -2.42 -15.39 -3.71
N GLY A 63 -1.52 -15.45 -2.72
CA GLY A 63 -1.52 -14.55 -1.56
C GLY A 63 -1.31 -13.09 -1.96
N SER A 64 -0.41 -12.82 -2.91
CA SER A 64 -0.18 -11.47 -3.42
C SER A 64 -1.42 -10.89 -4.10
N LEU A 65 -2.11 -11.70 -4.88
CA LEU A 65 -3.36 -11.30 -5.54
C LEU A 65 -4.45 -11.02 -4.51
N GLU A 66 -4.58 -11.86 -3.48
CA GLU A 66 -5.55 -11.66 -2.40
C GLU A 66 -5.33 -10.34 -1.66
N VAL A 67 -4.08 -10.02 -1.30
CA VAL A 67 -3.74 -8.76 -0.64
C VAL A 67 -4.11 -7.56 -1.51
N ALA A 68 -3.79 -7.62 -2.80
CA ALA A 68 -4.10 -6.56 -3.75
C ALA A 68 -5.61 -6.39 -3.95
N MET A 69 -6.35 -7.47 -4.07
CA MET A 69 -7.81 -7.45 -4.22
C MET A 69 -8.51 -6.87 -2.99
N ARG A 70 -8.06 -7.22 -1.79
CA ARG A 70 -8.59 -6.65 -0.55
C ARG A 70 -8.39 -5.13 -0.49
N GLN A 71 -7.24 -4.64 -0.89
CA GLN A 71 -7.01 -3.19 -0.95
C GLN A 71 -7.91 -2.52 -1.97
N GLY A 72 -8.11 -3.13 -3.14
CA GLY A 72 -9.02 -2.65 -4.17
C GLY A 72 -10.47 -2.58 -3.69
N ASP A 73 -10.93 -3.59 -2.97
CA ASP A 73 -12.28 -3.64 -2.41
C ASP A 73 -12.48 -2.53 -1.36
N LEU A 74 -11.52 -2.33 -0.48
CA LEU A 74 -11.58 -1.23 0.51
C LEU A 74 -11.63 0.13 -0.17
N ALA A 75 -10.80 0.35 -1.17
CA ALA A 75 -10.80 1.60 -1.93
C ALA A 75 -12.14 1.83 -2.61
N PHE A 76 -12.74 0.79 -3.19
CA PHE A 76 -14.05 0.85 -3.81
C PHE A 76 -15.13 1.27 -2.81
N GLU A 77 -15.18 0.64 -1.63
CA GLU A 77 -16.16 0.96 -0.59
C GLU A 77 -16.03 2.41 -0.11
N VAL A 78 -14.80 2.88 0.08
CA VAL A 78 -14.55 4.28 0.47
C VAL A 78 -15.00 5.23 -0.63
N GLN A 79 -14.65 4.95 -1.88
CA GLN A 79 -15.05 5.80 -3.01
C GLN A 79 -16.58 5.84 -3.18
N ASP A 80 -17.23 4.70 -2.99
CA ASP A 80 -18.69 4.62 -3.08
C ASP A 80 -19.37 5.46 -1.98
N TYR A 81 -18.88 5.37 -0.74
CA TYR A 81 -19.35 6.21 0.37
C TYR A 81 -19.15 7.69 0.08
N LEU A 82 -18.01 8.07 -0.48
CA LEU A 82 -17.67 9.47 -0.78
C LEU A 82 -18.56 10.08 -1.88
N LYS A 83 -19.18 9.27 -2.72
CA LYS A 83 -20.17 9.77 -3.70
C LYS A 83 -21.36 10.42 -3.03
N GLY A 84 -21.83 9.86 -1.91
CA GLY A 84 -22.92 10.42 -1.12
C GLY A 84 -22.47 11.41 -0.05
N HIS A 85 -21.18 11.38 0.32
CA HIS A 85 -20.62 12.16 1.42
C HIS A 85 -19.25 12.75 1.02
N PRO A 86 -19.20 13.67 0.04
CA PRO A 86 -17.94 14.12 -0.56
C PRO A 86 -17.00 14.85 0.38
N ASN A 87 -17.51 15.39 1.49
CA ASN A 87 -16.71 16.11 2.49
C ASN A 87 -16.39 15.26 3.72
N ALA A 88 -16.64 13.97 3.68
CA ALA A 88 -16.37 13.08 4.80
C ALA A 88 -14.88 13.00 5.16
N ALA A 89 -14.59 12.63 6.40
CA ALA A 89 -13.24 12.30 6.83
C ALA A 89 -12.97 10.81 6.58
N VAL A 90 -11.88 10.52 5.91
CA VAL A 90 -11.36 9.16 5.70
C VAL A 90 -10.19 8.96 6.65
N VAL A 91 -10.32 8.04 7.59
CA VAL A 91 -9.27 7.71 8.55
C VAL A 91 -8.74 6.31 8.24
N ASN A 92 -7.50 6.24 7.79
CA ASN A 92 -6.84 4.99 7.44
C ASN A 92 -5.95 4.55 8.62
N LEU A 93 -6.46 3.63 9.42
CA LEU A 93 -5.76 3.13 10.60
C LEU A 93 -4.78 2.02 10.22
N GLY A 94 -3.56 2.12 10.75
CA GLY A 94 -2.51 1.16 10.43
C GLY A 94 -2.14 1.19 8.95
N CYS A 95 -2.08 2.38 8.36
CA CYS A 95 -1.91 2.54 6.91
C CYS A 95 -0.58 1.99 6.39
N GLY A 96 0.46 1.95 7.21
CA GLY A 96 1.79 1.53 6.76
C GLY A 96 2.22 2.31 5.52
N LEU A 97 2.52 1.56 4.46
CA LEU A 97 2.95 2.10 3.16
C LEU A 97 1.85 1.99 2.09
N ASP A 98 0.60 1.87 2.52
CA ASP A 98 -0.51 1.73 1.59
C ASP A 98 -0.88 3.08 0.95
N SER A 99 -1.42 3.04 -0.26
CA SER A 99 -1.80 4.21 -1.07
C SER A 99 -3.31 4.42 -1.15
N THR A 100 -4.09 3.73 -0.31
CA THR A 100 -5.56 3.80 -0.34
C THR A 100 -6.09 5.22 -0.15
N GLY A 101 -5.50 5.97 0.78
CA GLY A 101 -5.87 7.36 1.03
C GLY A 101 -5.79 8.21 -0.24
N ARG A 102 -4.68 8.10 -0.97
CA ARG A 102 -4.48 8.83 -2.22
C ARG A 102 -5.47 8.42 -3.30
N SER A 103 -5.67 7.12 -3.47
CA SER A 103 -6.56 6.60 -4.50
C SER A 103 -8.03 6.95 -4.26
N CYS A 104 -8.41 7.22 -3.01
CA CYS A 104 -9.76 7.62 -2.63
C CYS A 104 -9.98 9.14 -2.57
N ASP A 105 -8.94 9.94 -2.71
CA ASP A 105 -9.02 11.39 -2.58
C ASP A 105 -9.84 12.00 -3.72
N ASN A 106 -11.00 12.56 -3.36
CA ASN A 106 -11.91 13.23 -4.30
C ASN A 106 -11.69 14.74 -4.42
N GLY A 107 -10.67 15.30 -3.72
CA GLY A 107 -10.42 16.73 -3.69
C GLY A 107 -11.14 17.49 -2.58
N SER A 108 -12.21 16.94 -2.00
CA SER A 108 -13.04 17.59 -0.99
C SER A 108 -13.00 16.89 0.37
N CYS A 109 -12.80 15.57 0.40
CA CYS A 109 -12.70 14.80 1.64
C CYS A 109 -11.41 15.12 2.39
N LYS A 110 -11.42 14.81 3.69
CA LYS A 110 -10.25 14.90 4.55
C LYS A 110 -9.66 13.51 4.75
N ILE A 111 -8.37 13.36 4.52
CA ILE A 111 -7.71 12.06 4.61
C ILE A 111 -6.65 12.08 5.71
N TYR A 112 -6.75 11.13 6.62
CA TYR A 112 -5.82 10.95 7.74
C TYR A 112 -5.23 9.54 7.68
N ASN A 113 -3.92 9.45 7.48
CA ASN A 113 -3.18 8.19 7.56
C ASN A 113 -2.51 8.09 8.91
N LEU A 114 -2.89 7.10 9.71
CA LEU A 114 -2.38 6.87 11.07
C LEU A 114 -1.68 5.53 11.16
N ASP A 115 -0.43 5.55 11.61
CA ASP A 115 0.34 4.35 11.82
C ASP A 115 1.30 4.52 13.00
N LEU A 116 1.62 3.43 13.68
CA LEU A 116 2.59 3.38 14.76
C LEU A 116 4.04 3.24 14.25
N SER A 117 4.21 3.08 12.94
CA SER A 117 5.51 2.94 12.31
C SER A 117 6.30 4.25 12.35
N LEU A 118 7.61 4.13 12.53
CA LEU A 118 8.55 5.25 12.42
C LEU A 118 8.91 5.60 10.97
N ILE A 119 8.39 4.85 9.99
CA ILE A 119 8.63 5.10 8.57
C ILE A 119 7.58 6.09 8.05
N HIS A 120 7.99 7.32 7.80
CA HIS A 120 7.14 8.39 7.26
C HIS A 120 7.33 8.55 5.75
N ILE A 121 7.22 7.46 4.98
CA ILE A 121 7.21 7.49 3.51
C ILE A 121 5.81 7.33 2.92
N SER A 122 4.81 7.28 3.79
CA SER A 122 3.41 7.36 3.37
C SER A 122 3.09 8.73 2.79
N GLU A 123 2.03 8.78 2.03
CA GLU A 123 1.65 10.00 1.32
C GLU A 123 1.32 11.16 2.25
N PRO A 124 1.57 12.39 1.80
CA PRO A 124 1.13 13.55 2.54
C PRO A 124 -0.38 13.53 2.70
N THR A 125 -0.84 13.66 3.93
CA THR A 125 -2.25 13.81 4.22
C THR A 125 -2.69 15.23 3.92
N ARG A 126 -3.90 15.37 3.38
CA ARG A 126 -4.51 16.69 3.27
C ARG A 126 -4.99 17.10 4.66
N ARG A 127 -4.37 18.15 5.19
CA ARG A 127 -4.85 18.81 6.40
C ARG A 127 -5.86 19.89 6.03
N SER A 128 -6.92 19.91 6.73
CA SER A 128 -7.91 20.99 6.61
C SER A 128 -7.43 22.24 7.28
#